data_3e6cb9f2b1b48d9f7c3587090bf00c3c
#
_entry.id   3e6cb9f2b1b48d9f7c3587090bf00c3c
#
_cell.length_a   1.000
_cell.length_b   1.000
_cell.length_c   1.000
_cell.angle_alpha   90.00
_cell.angle_beta   90.00
_cell.angle_gamma   90.00
#
_symmetry.space_group_name_H-M   'P 1'
#
loop_
_entity.id
_entity.type
_entity.pdbx_description
1 polymer ?
#
loop_
_entity_poly.entity_id
_entity_poly.type
_entity_poly.pdbx_seq_one_letter_code
_entity_poly.pdbx_strand_id
1 'polypeptide(L)'
;MTKRQPLQTFWTLSVLALSLLAAAFGGGGQGELVALAAERDMSPEDAARAIKSFVPPGKFDEYVLFASGGHSGQVFAIGLPSMRLLKAIAVFTPEPWQGYGYGSDWSKNSIEGGSTGTETLKWGDTHHPALSETDGDYDGRWLYVNDRANGRIAMVDLTDFRTKQILQVPNLQTSHGGVFATPDTRYVHISSMAPAPKAWNPKVGKSVKVEDHLEHYGEIYRGYSTWLRIDQKRGRFVLDESFQIELPPYTQDLADAGKGPSYGWGFINSYNSEMATGGVNYGRPPLEAGASEKDFDFLHMIHWQKAEEVVAAGKAEMVNGIRVIPLETAVAEGILFLAPEPRSPHGADVAPNGNYITVAGKLDPHVTIYSMEKINEAIAKKDFEGKDAYGVPILRFDSVVAGQVEIGAGPLHTQYDADGYGYTSLFLESAVAKWSLGPPYHEGDKAFKLVDKISVHYNIGHLATAHGDTMKPHGKYLVALNKWSIDRFTNVGPLMGAASSRSRAGRRPRGMRVRFSASAT
;
A
#
# COMPACT_ATOMS: atom_id res chain seq x y z
N MET A 1 -2.25 54.16 -33.31
CA MET A 1 -1.85 54.83 -32.05
C MET A 1 -2.57 54.13 -30.90
N THR A 2 -1.99 53.13 -30.29
CA THR A 2 -2.51 52.41 -29.13
C THR A 2 -1.47 52.52 -28.01
N LYS A 3 -1.84 53.22 -26.97
CA LYS A 3 -1.03 53.53 -25.80
C LYS A 3 -0.78 52.24 -24.99
N ARG A 4 0.47 51.90 -24.82
CA ARG A 4 0.95 50.91 -23.83
C ARG A 4 0.82 51.60 -22.44
N GLN A 5 0.10 51.00 -21.51
CA GLN A 5 0.18 51.32 -20.10
C GLN A 5 1.29 50.50 -19.43
N PRO A 6 1.96 51.03 -18.40
CA PRO A 6 3.21 50.48 -17.93
C PRO A 6 3.06 49.38 -16.89
N LEU A 7 3.99 48.45 -16.97
CA LEU A 7 4.26 47.29 -16.06
C LEU A 7 4.62 47.65 -14.60
N GLN A 8 4.40 48.86 -14.16
CA GLN A 8 4.87 49.31 -12.82
C GLN A 8 3.97 48.92 -11.66
N THR A 9 2.72 48.53 -11.89
CA THR A 9 1.77 48.23 -10.79
C THR A 9 1.91 46.83 -10.20
N PHE A 10 2.57 45.93 -10.89
CA PHE A 10 2.80 44.56 -10.37
C PHE A 10 3.99 44.45 -9.41
N TRP A 11 4.97 45.33 -9.54
CA TRP A 11 6.15 45.34 -8.68
C TRP A 11 5.89 45.91 -7.29
N THR A 12 4.97 46.86 -7.16
CA THR A 12 4.65 47.49 -5.88
C THR A 12 3.86 46.58 -4.94
N LEU A 13 3.00 45.70 -5.45
CA LEU A 13 2.28 44.72 -4.64
C LEU A 13 3.17 43.56 -4.16
N SER A 14 4.15 43.17 -4.95
CA SER A 14 5.12 42.13 -4.56
C SER A 14 6.08 42.63 -3.46
N VAL A 15 6.50 43.88 -3.53
CA VAL A 15 7.38 44.51 -2.52
C VAL A 15 6.62 44.74 -1.19
N LEU A 16 5.31 45.07 -1.24
CA LEU A 16 4.51 45.20 -0.03
C LEU A 16 4.25 43.87 0.67
N ALA A 17 4.09 42.78 -0.06
CA ALA A 17 3.97 41.43 0.51
C ALA A 17 5.28 40.93 1.16
N LEU A 18 6.43 41.29 0.59
CA LEU A 18 7.73 41.03 1.20
C LEU A 18 7.96 41.87 2.48
N SER A 19 7.51 43.12 2.49
CA SER A 19 7.65 43.98 3.68
C SER A 19 6.71 43.61 4.83
N LEU A 20 5.58 42.96 4.56
CA LEU A 20 4.69 42.42 5.60
C LEU A 20 5.24 41.11 6.21
N LEU A 21 6.02 40.31 5.47
CA LEU A 21 6.79 39.21 6.06
C LEU A 21 7.94 39.72 6.92
N ALA A 22 8.55 40.86 6.54
CA ALA A 22 9.61 41.49 7.30
C ALA A 22 9.15 42.04 8.66
N ALA A 23 7.90 42.45 8.81
CA ALA A 23 7.35 42.99 10.08
C ALA A 23 7.01 41.91 11.13
N ALA A 24 6.96 40.64 10.77
CA ALA A 24 6.56 39.54 11.67
C ALA A 24 7.70 38.91 12.47
N PHE A 25 8.96 39.26 12.21
CA PHE A 25 10.13 38.66 12.87
C PHE A 25 11.19 39.75 13.17
N GLY A 26 11.43 40.11 14.38
CA GLY A 26 12.34 41.20 14.81
C GLY A 26 13.76 41.12 14.27
N GLY A 27 14.23 42.21 13.70
CA GLY A 27 15.61 42.67 13.61
C GLY A 27 16.64 41.89 12.77
N GLY A 28 17.21 42.52 11.79
CA GLY A 28 18.52 42.16 11.15
C GLY A 28 18.53 40.99 10.14
N GLY A 29 18.10 39.81 10.53
CA GLY A 29 18.20 38.62 9.69
C GLY A 29 17.10 38.49 8.60
N GLN A 30 16.07 39.31 8.65
CA GLN A 30 14.96 39.28 7.68
C GLN A 30 15.30 39.92 6.34
N GLY A 31 16.05 41.03 6.38
CA GLY A 31 16.52 41.70 5.18
C GLY A 31 17.43 40.78 4.36
N GLU A 32 18.24 40.00 5.05
CA GLU A 32 19.18 39.06 4.45
C GLU A 32 18.46 37.88 3.79
N LEU A 33 17.42 37.33 4.43
CA LEU A 33 16.59 36.25 3.82
C LEU A 33 15.83 36.73 2.58
N VAL A 34 15.30 37.96 2.61
CA VAL A 34 14.62 38.55 1.47
C VAL A 34 15.61 38.82 0.33
N ALA A 35 16.79 39.37 0.65
CA ALA A 35 17.83 39.59 -0.34
C ALA A 35 18.32 38.29 -0.96
N LEU A 36 18.56 37.24 -0.16
CA LEU A 36 18.94 35.93 -0.65
C LEU A 36 17.84 35.28 -1.52
N ALA A 37 16.59 35.42 -1.15
CA ALA A 37 15.49 34.92 -1.96
C ALA A 37 15.41 35.63 -3.32
N ALA A 38 15.62 36.95 -3.34
CA ALA A 38 15.66 37.76 -4.55
C ALA A 38 16.87 37.42 -5.45
N GLU A 39 18.05 37.25 -4.84
CA GLU A 39 19.28 36.81 -5.54
C GLU A 39 19.09 35.47 -6.23
N ARG A 40 18.28 34.58 -5.63
CA ARG A 40 17.97 33.25 -6.17
C ARG A 40 16.72 33.21 -7.03
N ASP A 41 16.19 34.34 -7.41
CA ASP A 41 14.95 34.46 -8.20
C ASP A 41 13.76 33.64 -7.63
N MET A 42 13.65 33.61 -6.30
CA MET A 42 12.62 32.87 -5.58
C MET A 42 11.43 33.79 -5.25
N SER A 43 10.22 33.28 -5.48
CA SER A 43 9.03 33.92 -4.94
C SER A 43 8.96 33.79 -3.40
N PRO A 44 8.23 34.67 -2.69
CA PRO A 44 8.03 34.53 -1.25
C PRO A 44 7.46 33.17 -0.84
N GLU A 45 6.58 32.61 -1.66
CA GLU A 45 6.01 31.29 -1.46
C GLU A 45 7.07 30.17 -1.59
N ASP A 46 7.95 30.28 -2.57
CA ASP A 46 9.02 29.31 -2.77
C ASP A 46 10.07 29.39 -1.65
N ALA A 47 10.43 30.58 -1.20
CA ALA A 47 11.28 30.79 -0.04
C ALA A 47 10.68 30.18 1.23
N ALA A 48 9.40 30.42 1.47
CA ALA A 48 8.68 29.83 2.59
C ALA A 48 8.62 28.30 2.51
N ARG A 49 8.47 27.73 1.31
CA ARG A 49 8.53 26.26 1.08
C ARG A 49 9.92 25.71 1.35
N ALA A 50 10.96 26.40 0.86
CA ALA A 50 12.35 26.00 1.10
C ALA A 50 12.66 25.96 2.59
N ILE A 51 12.32 26.99 3.36
CA ILE A 51 12.50 27.03 4.81
C ILE A 51 11.77 25.87 5.50
N LYS A 52 10.53 25.56 5.08
CA LYS A 52 9.75 24.46 5.66
C LYS A 52 10.29 23.07 5.36
N SER A 53 11.09 22.91 4.33
CA SER A 53 11.72 21.63 3.95
C SER A 53 13.18 21.56 4.37
N PHE A 54 13.77 22.66 4.79
CA PHE A 54 15.16 22.67 5.19
C PHE A 54 15.35 22.00 6.55
N VAL A 55 16.24 21.03 6.58
CA VAL A 55 16.73 20.40 7.81
C VAL A 55 18.21 20.78 7.93
N PRO A 56 18.61 21.53 8.97
CA PRO A 56 19.97 21.98 9.14
C PRO A 56 20.96 20.81 9.23
N PRO A 57 22.22 21.01 8.81
CA PRO A 57 23.29 20.03 9.02
C PRO A 57 23.37 19.59 10.50
N GLY A 58 23.56 18.29 10.73
CA GLY A 58 23.60 17.72 12.07
C GLY A 58 22.24 17.54 12.76
N LYS A 59 21.14 17.84 12.06
CA LYS A 59 19.77 17.54 12.51
C LYS A 59 19.19 16.40 11.71
N PHE A 60 18.34 15.59 12.36
CA PHE A 60 17.56 14.53 11.71
C PHE A 60 16.28 15.09 11.11
N ASP A 61 15.81 14.44 10.08
CA ASP A 61 14.46 14.63 9.57
C ASP A 61 13.42 14.22 10.63
N GLU A 62 12.24 14.80 10.57
CA GLU A 62 11.15 14.54 11.52
C GLU A 62 10.59 13.11 11.35
N TYR A 63 10.55 12.63 10.09
CA TYR A 63 10.08 11.30 9.73
C TYR A 63 11.01 10.65 8.70
N VAL A 64 10.91 9.33 8.60
CA VAL A 64 11.53 8.55 7.53
C VAL A 64 10.43 7.79 6.78
N LEU A 65 10.36 8.02 5.46
CA LEU A 65 9.53 7.25 4.55
C LEU A 65 10.34 6.07 4.03
N PHE A 66 9.77 4.88 4.03
CA PHE A 66 10.29 3.72 3.33
C PHE A 66 9.45 3.49 2.07
N ALA A 67 10.07 3.68 0.91
CA ALA A 67 9.42 3.53 -0.38
C ALA A 67 10.03 2.36 -1.15
N SER A 68 9.18 1.53 -1.75
CA SER A 68 9.66 0.46 -2.63
C SER A 68 10.30 1.04 -3.89
N GLY A 69 11.41 0.45 -4.31
CA GLY A 69 12.10 0.78 -5.55
C GLY A 69 11.63 -0.05 -6.75
N GLY A 70 10.57 -0.84 -6.59
CA GLY A 70 10.02 -1.68 -7.64
C GLY A 70 11.07 -2.65 -8.22
N HIS A 71 11.19 -2.64 -9.53
CA HIS A 71 12.12 -3.51 -10.28
C HIS A 71 13.59 -3.30 -9.96
N SER A 72 13.96 -2.26 -9.19
CA SER A 72 15.33 -2.12 -8.70
C SER A 72 15.68 -3.12 -7.59
N GLY A 73 14.70 -3.78 -7.01
CA GLY A 73 14.86 -4.71 -5.90
C GLY A 73 15.30 -4.05 -4.59
N GLN A 74 15.14 -2.73 -4.48
CA GLN A 74 15.58 -1.90 -3.34
C GLN A 74 14.39 -1.31 -2.59
N VAL A 75 14.64 -0.87 -1.36
CA VAL A 75 13.77 0.03 -0.61
C VAL A 75 14.52 1.31 -0.33
N PHE A 76 13.90 2.45 -0.53
CA PHE A 76 14.48 3.75 -0.28
C PHE A 76 14.03 4.30 1.07
N ALA A 77 14.98 4.67 1.92
CA ALA A 77 14.73 5.45 3.12
C ALA A 77 14.90 6.95 2.79
N ILE A 78 13.83 7.71 2.92
CA ILE A 78 13.75 9.12 2.53
C ILE A 78 13.35 9.96 3.75
N GLY A 79 14.16 10.95 4.07
CA GLY A 79 13.89 11.87 5.18
C GLY A 79 12.79 12.87 4.86
N LEU A 80 11.91 13.14 5.80
CA LEU A 80 10.85 14.15 5.73
C LEU A 80 11.01 15.16 6.88
N PRO A 81 10.97 16.45 6.61
CA PRO A 81 10.51 17.13 5.39
C PRO A 81 11.58 17.40 4.32
N SER A 82 12.83 17.03 4.52
CA SER A 82 13.91 17.40 3.59
C SER A 82 13.82 16.73 2.22
N MET A 83 13.14 15.62 2.10
CA MET A 83 13.08 14.76 0.91
C MET A 83 14.46 14.22 0.49
N ARG A 84 15.40 14.12 1.43
CA ARG A 84 16.72 13.54 1.16
C ARG A 84 16.65 12.02 1.12
N LEU A 85 17.26 11.42 0.11
CA LEU A 85 17.54 10.00 0.13
C LEU A 85 18.60 9.71 1.20
N LEU A 86 18.20 9.05 2.29
CA LEU A 86 19.08 8.70 3.39
C LEU A 86 19.83 7.40 3.08
N LYS A 87 19.13 6.42 2.50
CA LYS A 87 19.70 5.11 2.16
C LYS A 87 18.90 4.44 1.04
N ALA A 88 19.58 3.81 0.10
CA ALA A 88 19.03 2.77 -0.75
C ALA A 88 19.38 1.41 -0.09
N ILE A 89 18.35 0.70 0.33
CA ILE A 89 18.49 -0.58 1.03
C ILE A 89 18.40 -1.70 -0.01
N ALA A 90 19.44 -2.49 -0.17
CA ALA A 90 19.42 -3.66 -1.01
C ALA A 90 18.56 -4.76 -0.37
N VAL A 91 17.56 -5.25 -1.09
CA VAL A 91 16.67 -6.30 -0.61
C VAL A 91 16.74 -7.51 -1.54
N PHE A 92 16.19 -7.42 -2.75
CA PHE A 92 16.24 -8.48 -3.75
C PHE A 92 17.25 -8.16 -4.87
N THR A 93 18.30 -7.46 -4.50
CA THR A 93 19.41 -7.05 -5.34
C THR A 93 20.65 -6.88 -4.46
N PRO A 94 21.87 -7.00 -4.97
CA PRO A 94 23.07 -6.64 -4.22
C PRO A 94 23.15 -5.15 -3.94
N GLU A 95 23.94 -4.77 -2.96
CA GLU A 95 24.24 -3.35 -2.70
C GLU A 95 24.77 -2.66 -3.97
N PRO A 96 24.29 -1.46 -4.32
CA PRO A 96 24.63 -0.81 -5.58
C PRO A 96 26.13 -0.63 -5.86
N TRP A 97 26.93 -0.42 -4.81
CA TRP A 97 28.38 -0.24 -4.93
C TRP A 97 29.17 -1.56 -4.93
N GLN A 98 28.55 -2.68 -4.59
CA GLN A 98 29.22 -3.99 -4.51
C GLN A 98 29.06 -4.83 -5.77
N GLY A 99 28.05 -4.54 -6.58
CA GLY A 99 27.72 -5.38 -7.70
C GLY A 99 27.37 -6.82 -7.27
N TYR A 100 27.36 -7.72 -8.22
CA TYR A 100 27.15 -9.13 -7.94
C TYR A 100 28.42 -9.77 -7.39
N GLY A 101 28.30 -10.46 -6.27
CA GLY A 101 29.33 -11.40 -5.87
C GLY A 101 30.44 -10.89 -4.98
N TYR A 102 30.22 -9.87 -4.20
CA TYR A 102 31.18 -9.47 -3.14
C TYR A 102 31.30 -10.48 -1.99
N GLY A 103 30.61 -11.61 -2.09
CA GLY A 103 30.80 -12.75 -1.20
C GLY A 103 30.23 -12.62 0.20
N SER A 104 29.51 -11.55 0.51
CA SER A 104 28.76 -11.46 1.77
C SER A 104 27.54 -12.34 1.74
N ASP A 105 27.23 -13.02 2.85
CA ASP A 105 26.12 -13.99 2.88
C ASP A 105 24.77 -13.35 2.56
N TRP A 106 24.53 -12.12 3.00
CA TRP A 106 23.28 -11.43 2.69
C TRP A 106 23.19 -11.03 1.20
N SER A 107 24.29 -10.69 0.54
CA SER A 107 24.34 -10.41 -0.89
C SER A 107 24.01 -11.66 -1.70
N LYS A 108 24.53 -12.83 -1.28
CA LYS A 108 24.14 -14.12 -1.83
C LYS A 108 22.66 -14.41 -1.61
N ASN A 109 22.15 -14.20 -0.40
CA ASN A 109 20.75 -14.43 -0.09
C ASN A 109 19.81 -13.57 -0.94
N SER A 110 20.20 -12.34 -1.28
CA SER A 110 19.43 -11.47 -2.18
C SER A 110 19.34 -12.04 -3.60
N ILE A 111 20.37 -12.69 -4.06
CA ILE A 111 20.48 -13.22 -5.42
C ILE A 111 19.95 -14.67 -5.48
N GLU A 112 20.36 -15.51 -4.54
CA GLU A 112 20.05 -16.94 -4.52
C GLU A 112 18.71 -17.25 -3.85
N GLY A 113 18.20 -16.34 -3.04
CA GLY A 113 16.95 -16.52 -2.31
C GLY A 113 15.74 -16.57 -3.24
N GLY A 114 15.18 -17.73 -3.46
CA GLY A 114 14.01 -17.93 -4.31
C GLY A 114 14.32 -18.65 -5.60
N SER A 115 15.42 -19.37 -5.64
CA SER A 115 15.70 -20.32 -6.71
C SER A 115 14.59 -21.35 -6.86
N THR A 116 14.13 -21.57 -8.08
CA THR A 116 13.24 -22.67 -8.45
C THR A 116 14.00 -23.97 -8.75
N GLY A 117 15.22 -24.10 -8.28
CA GLY A 117 16.08 -25.28 -8.46
C GLY A 117 16.93 -25.26 -9.73
N THR A 118 16.50 -24.55 -10.76
CA THR A 118 17.24 -24.44 -12.03
C THR A 118 17.76 -23.03 -12.31
N GLU A 119 17.26 -22.03 -11.60
CA GLU A 119 17.65 -20.63 -11.73
C GLU A 119 18.24 -20.15 -10.41
N THR A 120 19.50 -19.78 -10.43
CA THR A 120 20.25 -19.39 -9.23
C THR A 120 20.21 -17.90 -8.93
N LEU A 121 19.83 -17.08 -9.88
CA LEU A 121 19.83 -15.63 -9.77
C LEU A 121 18.46 -15.09 -10.11
N LYS A 122 17.79 -14.51 -9.13
CA LYS A 122 16.52 -13.82 -9.35
C LYS A 122 16.59 -12.43 -8.75
N TRP A 123 16.65 -11.47 -9.64
CA TRP A 123 16.35 -10.09 -9.28
C TRP A 123 14.89 -10.01 -8.87
N GLY A 124 14.58 -9.25 -7.82
CA GLY A 124 13.23 -9.13 -7.32
C GLY A 124 12.61 -7.75 -7.57
N ASP A 125 11.30 -7.70 -7.37
CA ASP A 125 10.47 -6.51 -7.48
C ASP A 125 9.92 -6.17 -6.10
N THR A 126 10.56 -5.22 -5.39
CA THR A 126 10.07 -4.77 -4.09
C THR A 126 8.74 -4.04 -4.25
N HIS A 127 7.76 -4.40 -3.40
CA HIS A 127 6.44 -3.81 -3.48
C HIS A 127 5.80 -3.75 -2.08
N HIS A 128 5.11 -2.65 -1.76
CA HIS A 128 4.38 -2.45 -0.50
C HIS A 128 5.16 -2.80 0.77
N PRO A 129 6.16 -2.00 1.18
CA PRO A 129 6.82 -2.18 2.47
C PRO A 129 5.83 -1.99 3.63
N ALA A 130 5.92 -2.86 4.63
CA ALA A 130 5.20 -2.75 5.90
C ALA A 130 6.18 -2.66 7.06
N LEU A 131 5.83 -1.94 8.11
CA LEU A 131 6.66 -1.79 9.29
C LEU A 131 6.15 -2.66 10.44
N SER A 132 7.06 -3.02 11.36
CA SER A 132 6.67 -3.65 12.61
C SER A 132 5.95 -2.69 13.53
N GLU A 133 5.01 -3.23 14.31
CA GLU A 133 4.20 -2.49 15.26
C GLU A 133 4.30 -3.08 16.66
N THR A 134 4.21 -2.22 17.65
CA THR A 134 4.00 -2.55 19.06
C THR A 134 2.81 -1.74 19.55
N ASP A 135 1.82 -2.42 20.14
CA ASP A 135 0.59 -1.79 20.63
C ASP A 135 -0.13 -0.91 19.59
N GLY A 136 -0.15 -1.38 18.35
CA GLY A 136 -0.81 -0.72 17.21
C GLY A 136 -0.14 0.56 16.74
N ASP A 137 1.17 0.68 16.93
CA ASP A 137 1.97 1.81 16.45
C ASP A 137 3.33 1.33 15.95
N TYR A 138 3.92 2.03 14.99
CA TYR A 138 5.24 1.68 14.48
C TYR A 138 6.30 1.77 15.56
N ASP A 139 7.10 0.70 15.69
CA ASP A 139 8.18 0.61 16.67
C ASP A 139 9.56 0.90 16.10
N GLY A 140 9.65 1.10 14.77
CA GLY A 140 10.91 1.42 14.09
C GLY A 140 11.93 0.28 14.09
N ARG A 141 11.51 -0.96 14.35
CA ARG A 141 12.43 -2.08 14.48
C ARG A 141 12.67 -2.85 13.19
N TRP A 142 11.59 -3.25 12.51
CA TRP A 142 11.64 -4.11 11.33
C TRP A 142 10.84 -3.52 10.19
N LEU A 143 11.34 -3.78 8.97
CA LEU A 143 10.60 -3.56 7.74
C LEU A 143 10.46 -4.88 7.01
N TYR A 144 9.27 -5.14 6.52
CA TYR A 144 8.92 -6.30 5.70
C TYR A 144 8.57 -5.84 4.31
N VAL A 145 9.00 -6.57 3.30
CA VAL A 145 8.68 -6.24 1.91
C VAL A 145 8.61 -7.49 1.07
N ASN A 146 7.62 -7.58 0.21
CA ASN A 146 7.47 -8.69 -0.71
C ASN A 146 8.29 -8.50 -2.00
N ASP A 147 8.59 -9.62 -2.62
CA ASP A 147 9.01 -9.71 -4.01
C ASP A 147 7.79 -10.08 -4.86
N ARG A 148 7.28 -9.11 -5.58
CA ARG A 148 6.11 -9.28 -6.42
C ARG A 148 6.33 -10.35 -7.50
N ALA A 149 7.53 -10.43 -8.05
CA ALA A 149 7.84 -11.28 -9.18
C ALA A 149 8.03 -12.78 -8.79
N ASN A 150 8.53 -13.06 -7.57
CA ASN A 150 9.00 -14.40 -7.21
C ASN A 150 8.34 -15.00 -5.95
N GLY A 151 7.32 -14.37 -5.39
CA GLY A 151 6.62 -14.87 -4.19
C GLY A 151 7.51 -15.00 -2.95
N ARG A 152 8.49 -14.12 -2.80
CA ARG A 152 9.38 -14.02 -1.63
C ARG A 152 8.96 -12.90 -0.71
N ILE A 153 9.42 -12.97 0.54
CA ILE A 153 9.32 -11.87 1.50
C ILE A 153 10.67 -11.67 2.17
N ALA A 154 11.02 -10.42 2.41
CA ALA A 154 12.24 -10.05 3.11
C ALA A 154 11.94 -9.36 4.44
N MET A 155 12.86 -9.51 5.37
CA MET A 155 12.91 -8.83 6.66
C MET A 155 14.17 -7.98 6.73
N VAL A 156 14.00 -6.68 6.95
CA VAL A 156 15.06 -5.68 7.03
C VAL A 156 15.14 -5.14 8.45
N ASP A 157 16.33 -5.08 9.00
CA ASP A 157 16.59 -4.46 10.30
C ASP A 157 16.78 -2.96 10.13
N LEU A 158 15.92 -2.16 10.76
CA LEU A 158 15.97 -0.71 10.67
C LEU A 158 17.05 -0.07 11.57
N THR A 159 17.74 -0.85 12.39
CA THR A 159 18.88 -0.36 13.18
C THR A 159 20.15 -0.21 12.34
N ASP A 160 20.30 -1.02 11.29
CA ASP A 160 21.46 -0.99 10.38
C ASP A 160 21.09 -0.91 8.89
N PHE A 161 19.79 -0.92 8.57
CA PHE A 161 19.24 -0.92 7.21
C PHE A 161 19.74 -2.10 6.36
N ARG A 162 19.82 -3.29 6.96
CA ARG A 162 20.26 -4.51 6.27
C ARG A 162 19.15 -5.55 6.22
N THR A 163 19.05 -6.21 5.09
CA THR A 163 18.21 -7.41 4.93
C THR A 163 18.79 -8.55 5.75
N LYS A 164 18.03 -9.07 6.69
CA LYS A 164 18.43 -10.17 7.58
C LYS A 164 18.00 -11.52 7.07
N GLN A 165 16.83 -11.58 6.44
CA GLN A 165 16.31 -12.81 5.89
C GLN A 165 15.50 -12.55 4.63
N ILE A 166 15.65 -13.42 3.65
CA ILE A 166 14.75 -13.56 2.51
C ILE A 166 14.17 -14.97 2.59
N LEU A 167 12.84 -15.05 2.57
CA LEU A 167 12.11 -16.30 2.61
C LEU A 167 11.36 -16.50 1.31
N GLN A 168 11.61 -17.63 0.60
CA GLN A 168 10.70 -18.11 -0.41
C GLN A 168 9.45 -18.66 0.30
N VAL A 169 8.31 -18.01 0.07
CA VAL A 169 7.08 -18.41 0.73
C VAL A 169 6.54 -19.69 0.07
N PRO A 170 6.29 -20.76 0.84
CA PRO A 170 5.71 -21.98 0.26
C PRO A 170 4.38 -21.70 -0.44
N ASN A 171 4.10 -22.42 -1.49
CA ASN A 171 2.85 -22.39 -2.26
C ASN A 171 2.53 -21.05 -2.98
N LEU A 172 3.40 -20.04 -2.91
CA LEU A 172 3.24 -18.76 -3.60
C LEU A 172 4.08 -18.68 -4.87
N GLN A 173 3.46 -18.30 -5.99
CA GLN A 173 4.16 -17.95 -7.24
C GLN A 173 4.54 -16.48 -7.26
N THR A 174 3.59 -15.62 -6.96
CA THR A 174 3.70 -14.17 -7.00
C THR A 174 2.94 -13.56 -5.82
N SER A 175 3.27 -12.33 -5.46
CA SER A 175 2.56 -11.56 -4.44
C SER A 175 2.44 -10.12 -4.92
N HIS A 176 1.35 -9.40 -4.63
CA HIS A 176 1.24 -7.99 -4.97
C HIS A 176 1.40 -7.11 -3.74
N GLY A 177 0.35 -6.68 -3.12
CA GLY A 177 0.35 -5.74 -2.01
C GLY A 177 -0.20 -6.31 -0.70
N GLY A 178 -0.11 -7.63 -0.54
CA GLY A 178 -0.68 -8.31 0.62
C GLY A 178 0.23 -8.38 1.84
N VAL A 179 1.27 -7.56 1.94
CA VAL A 179 2.17 -7.54 3.10
C VAL A 179 1.71 -6.52 4.11
N PHE A 180 1.46 -6.97 5.32
CA PHE A 180 1.24 -6.14 6.51
C PHE A 180 1.73 -6.86 7.77
N ALA A 181 1.98 -6.12 8.83
CA ALA A 181 2.19 -6.67 10.17
C ALA A 181 0.89 -6.60 10.98
N THR A 182 0.65 -7.57 11.88
CA THR A 182 -0.39 -7.40 12.90
C THR A 182 0.02 -6.30 13.88
N PRO A 183 -0.94 -5.62 14.57
CA PRO A 183 -0.65 -4.49 15.46
C PRO A 183 0.32 -4.79 16.63
N ASP A 184 0.63 -6.05 16.87
CA ASP A 184 1.60 -6.55 17.84
C ASP A 184 2.82 -7.23 17.18
N THR A 185 2.90 -7.18 15.85
CA THR A 185 3.91 -7.90 15.04
C THR A 185 4.03 -9.39 15.41
N ARG A 186 2.92 -9.98 15.83
CA ARG A 186 2.85 -11.42 16.07
C ARG A 186 2.98 -12.20 14.78
N TYR A 187 2.34 -11.69 13.72
CA TYR A 187 2.42 -12.20 12.36
C TYR A 187 2.75 -11.09 11.38
N VAL A 188 3.40 -11.50 10.31
CA VAL A 188 3.45 -10.75 9.06
C VAL A 188 2.71 -11.57 8.01
N HIS A 189 1.79 -10.92 7.35
CA HIS A 189 0.99 -11.52 6.29
C HIS A 189 1.63 -11.33 4.93
N ILE A 190 1.38 -12.28 4.03
CA ILE A 190 1.61 -12.17 2.59
C ILE A 190 0.58 -13.01 1.84
N SER A 191 -0.07 -12.45 0.84
CA SER A 191 -1.01 -13.18 -0.03
C SER A 191 -0.42 -13.48 -1.40
N SER A 192 -0.96 -14.53 -2.02
CA SER A 192 -0.72 -14.81 -3.43
C SER A 192 -1.43 -13.78 -4.31
N MET A 193 -0.74 -13.16 -5.25
CA MET A 193 -1.39 -12.37 -6.30
C MET A 193 -2.10 -13.31 -7.29
N ALA A 194 -1.34 -14.13 -8.00
CA ALA A 194 -1.89 -15.15 -8.86
C ALA A 194 -2.08 -16.47 -8.09
N PRO A 195 -3.19 -17.17 -8.32
CA PRO A 195 -3.38 -18.52 -7.79
C PRO A 195 -2.29 -19.48 -8.27
N ALA A 196 -1.99 -20.47 -7.45
CA ALA A 196 -1.04 -21.53 -7.76
C ALA A 196 -1.73 -22.89 -7.76
N PRO A 197 -1.22 -23.89 -8.50
CA PRO A 197 -1.67 -25.26 -8.35
C PRO A 197 -1.49 -25.71 -6.90
N LYS A 198 -2.43 -26.49 -6.37
CA LYS A 198 -2.34 -27.05 -5.01
C LYS A 198 -0.99 -27.75 -4.82
N ALA A 199 -0.36 -27.51 -3.67
CA ALA A 199 0.96 -28.05 -3.34
C ALA A 199 2.08 -27.65 -4.32
N TRP A 200 1.93 -26.55 -5.05
CA TRP A 200 2.99 -26.04 -5.90
C TRP A 200 4.23 -25.67 -5.08
N ASN A 201 5.38 -26.19 -5.49
CA ASN A 201 6.64 -25.96 -4.80
C ASN A 201 7.55 -25.03 -5.64
N PRO A 202 7.80 -23.81 -5.18
CA PRO A 202 8.61 -22.84 -5.92
C PRO A 202 10.07 -23.27 -6.14
N LYS A 203 10.59 -24.22 -5.35
CA LYS A 203 11.96 -24.72 -5.49
C LYS A 203 12.13 -25.75 -6.60
N VAL A 204 11.06 -26.44 -6.96
CA VAL A 204 11.08 -27.54 -7.94
C VAL A 204 10.01 -27.38 -9.02
N GLY A 205 9.03 -26.52 -8.81
CA GLY A 205 7.93 -26.28 -9.74
C GLY A 205 8.37 -25.43 -10.92
N LYS A 206 7.98 -25.83 -12.13
CA LYS A 206 8.03 -24.95 -13.29
C LYS A 206 6.79 -24.09 -13.29
N SER A 207 6.87 -22.91 -13.91
CA SER A 207 5.66 -22.12 -14.22
C SER A 207 4.70 -23.01 -15.00
N VAL A 208 3.48 -23.13 -14.47
CA VAL A 208 2.41 -23.90 -15.12
C VAL A 208 1.60 -22.91 -15.93
N LYS A 209 1.37 -23.22 -17.20
CA LYS A 209 0.46 -22.43 -18.01
C LYS A 209 -0.97 -22.75 -17.60
N VAL A 210 -1.73 -21.74 -17.29
CA VAL A 210 -3.13 -21.88 -16.89
C VAL A 210 -3.95 -22.55 -17.99
N GLU A 211 -3.63 -22.28 -19.25
CA GLU A 211 -4.29 -22.84 -20.43
C GLU A 211 -4.24 -24.38 -20.47
N ASP A 212 -3.24 -24.99 -19.85
CA ASP A 212 -3.10 -26.43 -19.79
C ASP A 212 -4.09 -27.09 -18.79
N HIS A 213 -4.79 -26.29 -17.97
CA HIS A 213 -5.63 -26.76 -16.88
C HIS A 213 -7.00 -26.08 -16.78
N LEU A 214 -7.46 -25.43 -17.85
CA LEU A 214 -8.69 -24.62 -17.84
C LEU A 214 -9.92 -25.39 -17.38
N GLU A 215 -10.08 -26.64 -17.82
CA GLU A 215 -11.25 -27.47 -17.52
C GLU A 215 -11.37 -27.78 -16.02
N HIS A 216 -10.26 -27.80 -15.28
CA HIS A 216 -10.19 -28.16 -13.88
C HIS A 216 -9.61 -27.06 -13.00
N TYR A 217 -9.66 -25.82 -13.48
CA TYR A 217 -9.03 -24.70 -12.79
C TYR A 217 -9.43 -24.58 -11.32
N GLY A 218 -10.74 -24.59 -11.05
CA GLY A 218 -11.26 -24.47 -9.69
C GLY A 218 -10.92 -25.63 -8.76
N GLU A 219 -10.55 -26.79 -9.31
CA GLU A 219 -10.11 -27.96 -8.53
C GLU A 219 -8.62 -27.92 -8.24
N ILE A 220 -7.83 -27.45 -9.22
CA ILE A 220 -6.37 -27.51 -9.21
C ILE A 220 -5.75 -26.27 -8.52
N TYR A 221 -6.29 -25.05 -8.77
CA TYR A 221 -5.69 -23.80 -8.33
C TYR A 221 -6.29 -23.28 -7.02
N ARG A 222 -5.45 -22.66 -6.19
CA ARG A 222 -5.83 -21.95 -4.96
C ARG A 222 -5.04 -20.64 -4.83
N GLY A 223 -5.70 -19.65 -4.22
CA GLY A 223 -5.04 -18.55 -3.57
C GLY A 223 -4.58 -18.95 -2.17
N TYR A 224 -3.66 -18.18 -1.60
CA TYR A 224 -3.15 -18.41 -0.25
C TYR A 224 -3.02 -17.12 0.51
N SER A 225 -3.56 -17.10 1.73
CA SER A 225 -3.28 -16.11 2.75
C SER A 225 -2.27 -16.70 3.73
N THR A 226 -1.06 -16.16 3.79
CA THR A 226 0.05 -16.70 4.58
C THR A 226 0.30 -15.83 5.80
N TRP A 227 0.31 -16.44 6.98
CA TRP A 227 0.55 -15.81 8.27
C TRP A 227 1.87 -16.30 8.82
N LEU A 228 2.91 -15.47 8.64
CA LEU A 228 4.28 -15.80 9.04
C LEU A 228 4.53 -15.35 10.47
N ARG A 229 4.77 -16.29 11.36
CA ARG A 229 5.17 -16.02 12.73
C ARG A 229 6.54 -15.36 12.77
N ILE A 230 6.69 -14.33 13.62
CA ILE A 230 7.93 -13.57 13.76
C ILE A 230 8.59 -13.87 15.11
N ASP A 231 9.85 -14.28 15.07
CA ASP A 231 10.76 -14.21 16.21
C ASP A 231 11.47 -12.84 16.20
N GLN A 232 10.86 -11.88 16.89
CA GLN A 232 11.38 -10.50 16.91
C GLN A 232 12.76 -10.39 17.58
N LYS A 233 13.10 -11.31 18.50
CA LYS A 233 14.39 -11.31 19.19
C LYS A 233 15.52 -11.74 18.26
N ARG A 234 15.25 -12.75 17.43
CA ARG A 234 16.23 -13.30 16.48
C ARG A 234 16.15 -12.64 15.11
N GLY A 235 15.12 -11.86 14.84
CA GLY A 235 14.90 -11.21 13.56
C GLY A 235 14.72 -12.21 12.43
N ARG A 236 13.72 -13.11 12.55
CA ARG A 236 13.45 -14.12 11.53
C ARG A 236 12.01 -14.56 11.48
N PHE A 237 11.60 -15.04 10.32
CA PHE A 237 10.36 -15.79 10.13
C PHE A 237 10.51 -17.21 10.70
N VAL A 238 9.46 -17.72 11.34
CA VAL A 238 9.42 -19.05 11.97
C VAL A 238 8.37 -19.90 11.25
N LEU A 239 8.77 -20.65 10.22
CA LEU A 239 7.83 -21.43 9.41
C LEU A 239 7.07 -22.49 10.23
N ASP A 240 7.74 -23.12 11.20
CA ASP A 240 7.14 -24.15 12.05
C ASP A 240 5.97 -23.60 12.91
N GLU A 241 5.91 -22.28 13.12
CA GLU A 241 4.84 -21.60 13.85
C GLU A 241 3.90 -20.83 12.93
N SER A 242 4.16 -20.88 11.63
CA SER A 242 3.39 -20.20 10.58
C SER A 242 2.31 -21.10 10.01
N PHE A 243 1.35 -20.50 9.33
CA PHE A 243 0.29 -21.23 8.64
C PHE A 243 -0.21 -20.48 7.40
N GLN A 244 -0.88 -21.21 6.54
CA GLN A 244 -1.58 -20.69 5.37
C GLN A 244 -3.06 -21.07 5.43
N ILE A 245 -3.88 -20.24 4.83
CA ILE A 245 -5.30 -20.49 4.59
C ILE A 245 -5.49 -20.50 3.09
N GLU A 246 -6.05 -21.60 2.55
CA GLU A 246 -6.44 -21.64 1.15
C GLU A 246 -7.59 -20.67 0.89
N LEU A 247 -7.49 -19.95 -0.20
CA LEU A 247 -8.51 -19.04 -0.72
C LEU A 247 -9.04 -19.56 -2.06
N PRO A 248 -10.23 -19.13 -2.48
CA PRO A 248 -10.67 -19.30 -3.86
C PRO A 248 -9.59 -18.84 -4.84
N PRO A 249 -9.51 -19.39 -6.03
CA PRO A 249 -8.47 -19.07 -7.00
C PRO A 249 -8.72 -17.73 -7.70
N TYR A 250 -9.06 -16.70 -6.93
CA TYR A 250 -9.18 -15.33 -7.38
C TYR A 250 -7.82 -14.65 -7.39
N THR A 251 -7.65 -13.65 -8.22
CA THR A 251 -6.47 -12.79 -8.18
C THR A 251 -6.57 -11.88 -6.97
N GLN A 252 -5.63 -12.00 -6.03
CA GLN A 252 -5.57 -11.17 -4.83
C GLN A 252 -4.75 -9.91 -5.09
N ASP A 253 -5.12 -8.80 -4.47
CA ASP A 253 -4.44 -7.52 -4.68
C ASP A 253 -3.82 -7.01 -3.39
N LEU A 254 -4.49 -6.15 -2.65
CA LEU A 254 -3.97 -5.54 -1.43
C LEU A 254 -4.59 -6.14 -0.18
N ALA A 255 -3.92 -5.95 0.93
CA ALA A 255 -4.40 -6.44 2.21
C ALA A 255 -3.95 -5.55 3.37
N ASP A 256 -4.72 -5.56 4.46
CA ASP A 256 -4.36 -4.90 5.72
C ASP A 256 -4.82 -5.71 6.93
N ALA A 257 -4.18 -5.45 8.08
CA ALA A 257 -4.50 -6.06 9.36
C ALA A 257 -5.69 -5.38 10.03
N GLY A 258 -6.56 -6.18 10.61
CA GLY A 258 -7.52 -5.70 11.60
C GLY A 258 -6.85 -5.15 12.85
N LYS A 259 -7.40 -4.06 13.38
CA LYS A 259 -6.90 -3.28 14.53
C LYS A 259 -8.03 -3.07 15.53
N GLY A 260 -7.75 -2.88 16.80
CA GLY A 260 -8.80 -2.62 17.80
C GLY A 260 -9.98 -3.60 17.68
N PRO A 261 -11.20 -3.16 17.35
CA PRO A 261 -12.38 -4.04 17.24
C PRO A 261 -12.29 -5.09 16.13
N SER A 262 -11.45 -4.88 15.12
CA SER A 262 -11.19 -5.88 14.07
C SER A 262 -9.90 -6.68 14.29
N TYR A 263 -9.22 -6.53 15.44
CA TYR A 263 -8.07 -7.38 15.75
C TYR A 263 -8.43 -8.87 15.67
N GLY A 264 -7.55 -9.65 15.09
CA GLY A 264 -7.82 -11.07 14.80
C GLY A 264 -8.33 -11.31 13.37
N TRP A 265 -8.58 -10.25 12.61
CA TRP A 265 -8.97 -10.30 11.20
C TRP A 265 -7.89 -9.76 10.28
N GLY A 266 -7.93 -10.21 9.03
CA GLY A 266 -7.21 -9.64 7.89
C GLY A 266 -8.19 -9.44 6.75
N PHE A 267 -7.97 -8.42 5.95
CA PHE A 267 -8.83 -8.04 4.83
C PHE A 267 -8.00 -8.01 3.57
N ILE A 268 -8.47 -8.69 2.52
CA ILE A 268 -7.78 -8.79 1.23
C ILE A 268 -8.78 -8.50 0.14
N ASN A 269 -8.52 -7.53 -0.71
CA ASN A 269 -9.34 -7.36 -1.89
C ASN A 269 -8.90 -8.27 -3.03
N SER A 270 -9.85 -8.71 -3.84
CA SER A 270 -9.58 -9.39 -5.10
C SER A 270 -9.91 -8.49 -6.29
N TYR A 271 -9.47 -8.87 -7.47
CA TYR A 271 -9.86 -8.23 -8.71
C TYR A 271 -9.95 -9.26 -9.83
N ASN A 272 -10.79 -8.97 -10.83
CA ASN A 272 -11.07 -9.86 -11.95
C ASN A 272 -11.52 -11.25 -11.49
N SER A 273 -12.33 -11.33 -10.42
CA SER A 273 -12.75 -12.60 -9.83
C SER A 273 -13.65 -13.40 -10.78
N GLU A 274 -14.38 -12.75 -11.67
CA GLU A 274 -15.18 -13.39 -12.74
C GLU A 274 -14.31 -14.19 -13.71
N MET A 275 -12.99 -13.96 -13.73
CA MET A 275 -12.04 -14.70 -14.56
C MET A 275 -11.43 -15.92 -13.87
N ALA A 276 -11.86 -16.24 -12.65
CA ALA A 276 -11.37 -17.38 -11.87
C ALA A 276 -11.75 -18.76 -12.45
N THR A 277 -11.98 -18.84 -13.72
CA THR A 277 -12.21 -20.04 -14.51
C THR A 277 -11.01 -20.42 -15.36
N GLY A 278 -9.83 -19.87 -15.03
CA GLY A 278 -8.60 -20.11 -15.77
C GLY A 278 -7.85 -18.86 -16.17
N GLY A 279 -8.32 -17.68 -15.79
CA GLY A 279 -7.65 -16.41 -16.06
C GLY A 279 -7.57 -16.07 -17.55
N VAL A 280 -8.15 -16.88 -18.40
CA VAL A 280 -8.20 -16.65 -19.83
C VAL A 280 -9.53 -16.06 -20.20
N ASN A 281 -9.48 -14.89 -20.70
CA ASN A 281 -10.66 -14.15 -21.11
C ASN A 281 -11.16 -14.60 -22.50
N TYR A 282 -11.21 -15.89 -22.74
CA TYR A 282 -11.79 -16.52 -23.95
C TYR A 282 -11.50 -15.71 -25.24
N GLY A 283 -10.24 -15.35 -25.49
CA GLY A 283 -9.82 -14.57 -26.66
C GLY A 283 -9.89 -13.05 -26.52
N ARG A 284 -10.30 -12.53 -25.37
CA ARG A 284 -10.19 -11.09 -25.03
C ARG A 284 -8.85 -10.79 -24.35
N PRO A 285 -8.35 -9.57 -24.42
CA PRO A 285 -7.14 -9.19 -23.70
C PRO A 285 -7.31 -9.45 -22.20
N PRO A 286 -6.32 -10.04 -21.50
CA PRO A 286 -6.36 -10.25 -20.06
C PRO A 286 -6.13 -8.94 -19.29
N LEU A 287 -6.84 -7.89 -19.68
CA LEU A 287 -6.74 -6.57 -19.08
C LEU A 287 -7.99 -6.30 -18.25
N GLU A 288 -7.81 -5.59 -17.16
CA GLU A 288 -8.86 -5.13 -16.25
C GLU A 288 -10.06 -4.53 -16.97
N ALA A 289 -9.82 -3.79 -18.06
CA ALA A 289 -10.89 -3.21 -18.87
C ALA A 289 -11.85 -4.24 -19.52
N GLY A 290 -11.38 -5.46 -19.76
CA GLY A 290 -12.23 -6.54 -20.25
C GLY A 290 -12.85 -7.37 -19.13
N ALA A 291 -12.22 -7.38 -17.97
CA ALA A 291 -12.62 -8.17 -16.82
C ALA A 291 -13.74 -7.54 -16.01
N SER A 292 -13.93 -6.23 -16.09
CA SER A 292 -14.93 -5.48 -15.33
C SER A 292 -16.36 -5.56 -15.89
N GLU A 293 -16.62 -6.40 -16.88
CA GLU A 293 -17.95 -6.48 -17.48
C GLU A 293 -19.03 -7.05 -16.54
N LYS A 294 -18.64 -7.89 -15.58
CA LYS A 294 -19.57 -8.62 -14.70
C LYS A 294 -19.47 -8.26 -13.22
N ASP A 295 -18.44 -7.56 -12.79
CA ASP A 295 -18.28 -7.00 -11.44
C ASP A 295 -18.43 -7.98 -10.27
N PHE A 296 -17.69 -9.08 -10.33
CA PHE A 296 -17.68 -10.07 -9.24
C PHE A 296 -16.36 -10.01 -8.43
N ASP A 297 -16.05 -8.86 -7.87
CA ASP A 297 -14.91 -8.74 -6.99
C ASP A 297 -15.33 -8.79 -5.52
N PHE A 298 -14.44 -9.28 -4.67
CA PHE A 298 -14.74 -9.57 -3.29
C PHE A 298 -13.67 -9.08 -2.32
N LEU A 299 -14.13 -8.45 -1.24
CA LEU A 299 -13.35 -8.32 -0.02
C LEU A 299 -13.36 -9.66 0.71
N HIS A 300 -12.19 -10.29 0.84
CA HIS A 300 -11.98 -11.47 1.65
C HIS A 300 -11.76 -11.03 3.10
N MET A 301 -12.59 -11.52 3.98
CA MET A 301 -12.51 -11.30 5.43
C MET A 301 -12.03 -12.58 6.09
N ILE A 302 -10.82 -12.54 6.64
CA ILE A 302 -10.11 -13.71 7.14
C ILE A 302 -9.92 -13.59 8.65
N HIS A 303 -10.56 -14.46 9.42
CA HIS A 303 -10.40 -14.52 10.87
C HIS A 303 -9.17 -15.37 11.22
N TRP A 304 -7.98 -14.75 11.18
CA TRP A 304 -6.71 -15.45 11.39
C TRP A 304 -6.55 -15.98 12.82
N GLN A 305 -7.11 -15.29 13.80
CA GLN A 305 -7.06 -15.75 15.20
C GLN A 305 -7.83 -17.07 15.38
N LYS A 306 -8.97 -17.21 14.70
CA LYS A 306 -9.70 -18.48 14.65
C LYS A 306 -8.93 -19.55 13.85
N ALA A 307 -8.20 -19.15 12.81
CA ALA A 307 -7.34 -20.06 12.10
C ALA A 307 -6.23 -20.64 12.99
N GLU A 308 -5.68 -19.89 13.94
CA GLU A 308 -4.74 -20.43 14.94
C GLU A 308 -5.37 -21.57 15.77
N GLU A 309 -6.62 -21.40 16.19
CA GLU A 309 -7.35 -22.43 16.96
C GLU A 309 -7.55 -23.69 16.13
N VAL A 310 -7.87 -23.53 14.84
CA VAL A 310 -8.06 -24.63 13.88
C VAL A 310 -6.74 -25.38 13.63
N VAL A 311 -5.64 -24.64 13.50
CA VAL A 311 -4.29 -25.22 13.41
C VAL A 311 -3.94 -25.98 14.69
N ALA A 312 -4.19 -25.40 15.85
CA ALA A 312 -3.93 -26.05 17.15
C ALA A 312 -4.78 -27.31 17.35
N ALA A 313 -5.98 -27.35 16.79
CA ALA A 313 -6.87 -28.52 16.78
C ALA A 313 -6.44 -29.62 15.78
N GLY A 314 -5.34 -29.43 15.06
CA GLY A 314 -4.80 -30.40 14.10
C GLY A 314 -5.60 -30.54 12.80
N LYS A 315 -6.40 -29.52 12.44
CA LYS A 315 -7.22 -29.52 11.22
C LYS A 315 -6.49 -28.91 9.99
N ALA A 316 -5.22 -28.57 10.13
CA ALA A 316 -4.37 -28.12 9.02
C ALA A 316 -3.52 -29.27 8.50
N GLU A 317 -3.22 -29.24 7.23
CA GLU A 317 -2.35 -30.22 6.54
C GLU A 317 -0.93 -29.65 6.38
N MET A 318 0.08 -30.51 6.39
CA MET A 318 1.45 -30.09 6.13
C MET A 318 1.72 -30.12 4.63
N VAL A 319 1.90 -28.96 4.01
CA VAL A 319 2.14 -28.82 2.56
C VAL A 319 3.40 -27.99 2.34
N ASN A 320 4.40 -28.56 1.66
CA ASN A 320 5.68 -27.89 1.37
C ASN A 320 6.38 -27.27 2.59
N GLY A 321 6.21 -27.86 3.78
CA GLY A 321 6.86 -27.43 5.01
C GLY A 321 6.14 -26.32 5.78
N ILE A 322 4.90 -26.03 5.44
CA ILE A 322 4.03 -25.13 6.19
C ILE A 322 2.66 -25.77 6.43
N ARG A 323 1.99 -25.42 7.52
CA ARG A 323 0.63 -25.86 7.82
C ARG A 323 -0.37 -25.09 6.96
N VAL A 324 -1.21 -25.80 6.23
CA VAL A 324 -2.23 -25.22 5.33
C VAL A 324 -3.60 -25.65 5.82
N ILE A 325 -4.49 -24.71 6.02
CA ILE A 325 -5.92 -24.95 6.28
C ILE A 325 -6.60 -25.03 4.92
N PRO A 326 -7.16 -26.21 4.52
CA PRO A 326 -7.89 -26.34 3.27
C PRO A 326 -9.08 -25.38 3.18
N LEU A 327 -9.45 -24.95 1.98
CA LEU A 327 -10.54 -24.00 1.75
C LEU A 327 -11.86 -24.47 2.38
N GLU A 328 -12.18 -25.74 2.21
CA GLU A 328 -13.39 -26.35 2.75
C GLU A 328 -13.41 -26.28 4.29
N THR A 329 -12.27 -26.50 4.92
CA THR A 329 -12.10 -26.36 6.37
C THR A 329 -12.22 -24.90 6.80
N ALA A 330 -11.61 -23.96 6.07
CA ALA A 330 -11.69 -22.55 6.37
C ALA A 330 -13.13 -22.02 6.33
N VAL A 331 -13.92 -22.50 5.38
CA VAL A 331 -15.34 -22.18 5.26
C VAL A 331 -16.14 -22.84 6.40
N ALA A 332 -15.96 -24.13 6.63
CA ALA A 332 -16.69 -24.88 7.63
C ALA A 332 -16.46 -24.34 9.07
N GLU A 333 -15.25 -23.94 9.36
CA GLU A 333 -14.86 -23.36 10.66
C GLU A 333 -15.18 -21.86 10.76
N GLY A 334 -15.71 -21.23 9.70
CA GLY A 334 -16.04 -19.79 9.70
C GLY A 334 -14.83 -18.89 9.83
N ILE A 335 -13.76 -19.23 9.15
CA ILE A 335 -12.54 -18.43 9.04
C ILE A 335 -12.64 -17.44 7.90
N LEU A 336 -13.29 -17.82 6.79
CA LEU A 336 -13.34 -17.04 5.55
C LEU A 336 -14.76 -16.65 5.19
N PHE A 337 -14.95 -15.36 4.90
CA PHE A 337 -16.16 -14.76 4.37
C PHE A 337 -15.82 -13.81 3.23
N LEU A 338 -16.79 -13.54 2.37
CA LEU A 338 -16.70 -12.58 1.28
C LEU A 338 -17.71 -11.46 1.44
N ALA A 339 -17.38 -10.26 0.99
CA ALA A 339 -18.36 -9.21 0.73
C ALA A 339 -18.15 -8.66 -0.69
N PRO A 340 -19.22 -8.29 -1.41
CA PRO A 340 -19.09 -7.69 -2.74
C PRO A 340 -18.29 -6.39 -2.67
N GLU A 341 -17.48 -6.15 -3.67
CA GLU A 341 -16.67 -4.96 -3.85
C GLU A 341 -17.03 -4.21 -5.14
N PRO A 342 -16.71 -2.91 -5.23
CA PRO A 342 -16.84 -2.17 -6.48
C PRO A 342 -15.88 -2.69 -7.56
N ARG A 343 -16.08 -2.24 -8.79
CA ARG A 343 -15.37 -2.69 -9.99
C ARG A 343 -13.86 -2.62 -9.87
N SER A 344 -13.20 -3.76 -10.08
CA SER A 344 -11.75 -3.90 -10.13
C SER A 344 -11.08 -3.14 -8.98
N PRO A 345 -11.42 -3.45 -7.73
CA PRO A 345 -10.99 -2.69 -6.56
C PRO A 345 -9.47 -2.69 -6.42
N HIS A 346 -8.97 -1.70 -5.70
CA HIS A 346 -7.55 -1.61 -5.36
C HIS A 346 -7.39 -0.88 -4.04
N GLY A 347 -6.85 -1.54 -3.04
CA GLY A 347 -6.77 -1.06 -1.67
C GLY A 347 -7.81 -1.74 -0.78
N ALA A 348 -7.33 -2.25 0.34
CA ALA A 348 -8.13 -2.72 1.46
C ALA A 348 -7.43 -2.18 2.70
N ASP A 349 -7.82 -0.98 3.13
CA ASP A 349 -7.09 -0.21 4.15
C ASP A 349 -7.96 -0.12 5.41
N VAL A 350 -7.45 -0.55 6.56
CA VAL A 350 -8.16 -0.50 7.83
C VAL A 350 -7.92 0.83 8.52
N ALA A 351 -8.99 1.56 8.79
CA ALA A 351 -8.91 2.86 9.45
C ALA A 351 -8.36 2.76 10.88
N PRO A 352 -7.78 3.83 11.43
CA PRO A 352 -7.12 3.83 12.75
C PRO A 352 -8.01 3.38 13.91
N ASN A 353 -9.33 3.59 13.82
CA ASN A 353 -10.28 3.10 14.82
C ASN A 353 -10.55 1.58 14.74
N GLY A 354 -10.06 0.93 13.69
CA GLY A 354 -10.23 -0.51 13.46
C GLY A 354 -11.65 -0.96 13.15
N ASN A 355 -12.63 -0.05 13.10
CA ASN A 355 -14.01 -0.40 12.73
C ASN A 355 -14.29 -0.25 11.25
N TYR A 356 -13.59 0.66 10.55
CA TYR A 356 -13.81 0.88 9.14
C TYR A 356 -12.73 0.21 8.30
N ILE A 357 -13.16 -0.51 7.29
CA ILE A 357 -12.33 -1.08 6.24
C ILE A 357 -12.70 -0.38 4.94
N THR A 358 -11.76 0.26 4.29
CA THR A 358 -12.01 1.02 3.07
C THR A 358 -11.45 0.32 1.86
N VAL A 359 -12.25 0.26 0.83
CA VAL A 359 -11.89 -0.32 -0.46
C VAL A 359 -12.06 0.75 -1.53
N ALA A 360 -11.00 1.01 -2.27
CA ALA A 360 -11.02 1.95 -3.39
C ALA A 360 -11.43 1.22 -4.68
N GLY A 361 -12.41 1.76 -5.37
CA GLY A 361 -12.93 1.13 -6.58
C GLY A 361 -12.23 1.62 -7.84
N LYS A 362 -11.05 1.10 -8.17
CA LYS A 362 -10.22 1.60 -9.29
C LYS A 362 -10.98 1.95 -10.57
N LEU A 363 -11.96 1.16 -10.96
CA LEU A 363 -12.85 1.42 -12.10
C LEU A 363 -14.25 1.93 -11.67
N ASP A 364 -14.41 2.20 -10.38
CA ASP A 364 -15.58 2.85 -9.77
C ASP A 364 -15.11 4.12 -9.05
N PRO A 365 -15.81 5.27 -9.17
CA PRO A 365 -15.34 6.54 -8.61
C PRO A 365 -15.46 6.64 -7.09
N HIS A 366 -15.90 5.59 -6.41
CA HIS A 366 -16.13 5.60 -4.97
C HIS A 366 -15.02 4.94 -4.17
N VAL A 367 -14.89 5.40 -2.92
CA VAL A 367 -14.37 4.61 -1.82
C VAL A 367 -15.55 4.01 -1.07
N THR A 368 -15.57 2.69 -0.94
CA THR A 368 -16.58 1.95 -0.16
C THR A 368 -16.03 1.66 1.22
N ILE A 369 -16.80 1.97 2.24
CA ILE A 369 -16.42 1.84 3.65
C ILE A 369 -17.29 0.73 4.28
N TYR A 370 -16.67 -0.38 4.65
CA TYR A 370 -17.28 -1.45 5.42
C TYR A 370 -17.12 -1.18 6.92
N SER A 371 -18.05 -1.69 7.74
CA SER A 371 -17.99 -1.60 9.19
C SER A 371 -17.80 -2.97 9.82
N MET A 372 -16.79 -3.12 10.66
CA MET A 372 -16.54 -4.36 11.39
C MET A 372 -17.70 -4.74 12.31
N GLU A 373 -18.33 -3.75 12.94
CA GLU A 373 -19.53 -3.97 13.75
C GLU A 373 -20.64 -4.59 12.92
N LYS A 374 -20.94 -4.04 11.74
CA LYS A 374 -21.94 -4.56 10.82
C LYS A 374 -21.56 -5.93 10.25
N ILE A 375 -20.28 -6.15 9.94
CA ILE A 375 -19.76 -7.46 9.50
C ILE A 375 -20.02 -8.52 10.57
N ASN A 376 -19.66 -8.25 11.82
CA ASN A 376 -19.89 -9.18 12.93
C ASN A 376 -21.39 -9.47 13.12
N GLU A 377 -22.22 -8.45 13.02
CA GLU A 377 -23.67 -8.61 13.12
C GLU A 377 -24.23 -9.47 11.98
N ALA A 378 -23.81 -9.22 10.73
CA ALA A 378 -24.25 -9.99 9.55
C ALA A 378 -23.80 -11.45 9.64
N ILE A 379 -22.56 -11.72 10.10
CA ILE A 379 -22.06 -13.08 10.33
C ILE A 379 -22.90 -13.79 11.41
N ALA A 380 -23.16 -13.13 12.53
CA ALA A 380 -23.94 -13.69 13.63
C ALA A 380 -25.38 -14.03 13.24
N LYS A 381 -25.99 -13.18 12.40
CA LYS A 381 -27.34 -13.37 11.87
C LYS A 381 -27.39 -14.29 10.65
N LYS A 382 -26.22 -14.68 10.10
CA LYS A 382 -26.11 -15.40 8.82
C LYS A 382 -26.77 -14.66 7.67
N ASP A 383 -26.63 -13.35 7.63
CA ASP A 383 -27.18 -12.51 6.58
C ASP A 383 -26.29 -12.57 5.32
N PHE A 384 -26.44 -13.67 4.61
CA PHE A 384 -25.73 -13.96 3.38
C PHE A 384 -26.64 -13.74 2.17
N GLU A 385 -26.09 -13.19 1.10
CA GLU A 385 -26.80 -13.13 -0.18
C GLU A 385 -26.61 -14.39 -1.03
N GLY A 386 -25.68 -15.27 -0.61
CA GLY A 386 -25.38 -16.52 -1.28
C GLY A 386 -24.02 -17.08 -0.91
N LYS A 387 -23.48 -17.86 -1.82
CA LYS A 387 -22.12 -18.39 -1.77
C LYS A 387 -21.47 -18.20 -3.14
N ASP A 388 -20.15 -18.05 -3.15
CA ASP A 388 -19.40 -18.06 -4.40
C ASP A 388 -19.35 -19.46 -5.04
N ALA A 389 -18.68 -19.58 -6.18
CA ALA A 389 -18.51 -20.85 -6.88
C ALA A 389 -17.71 -21.91 -6.09
N TYR A 390 -17.04 -21.51 -5.02
CA TYR A 390 -16.20 -22.36 -4.17
C TYR A 390 -16.81 -22.63 -2.80
N GLY A 391 -18.05 -22.20 -2.59
CA GLY A 391 -18.82 -22.45 -1.38
C GLY A 391 -18.61 -21.45 -0.25
N VAL A 392 -17.84 -20.37 -0.46
CA VAL A 392 -17.61 -19.34 0.55
C VAL A 392 -18.84 -18.45 0.71
N PRO A 393 -19.34 -18.22 1.94
CA PRO A 393 -20.48 -17.34 2.17
C PRO A 393 -20.17 -15.90 1.76
N ILE A 394 -21.12 -15.27 1.05
CA ILE A 394 -21.07 -13.86 0.65
C ILE A 394 -22.02 -13.08 1.54
N LEU A 395 -21.51 -12.14 2.31
CA LEU A 395 -22.29 -11.22 3.12
C LEU A 395 -23.07 -10.26 2.22
N ARG A 396 -24.27 -9.91 2.64
CA ARG A 396 -25.10 -8.94 1.90
C ARG A 396 -24.45 -7.55 1.94
N PHE A 397 -24.25 -6.94 0.79
CA PHE A 397 -23.57 -5.65 0.64
C PHE A 397 -24.15 -4.57 1.56
N ASP A 398 -25.46 -4.34 1.51
CA ASP A 398 -26.13 -3.29 2.29
C ASP A 398 -26.04 -3.52 3.81
N SER A 399 -25.84 -4.78 4.23
CA SER A 399 -25.73 -5.15 5.65
C SER A 399 -24.35 -4.88 6.23
N VAL A 400 -23.31 -4.71 5.41
CA VAL A 400 -21.92 -4.56 5.88
C VAL A 400 -21.31 -3.21 5.56
N VAL A 401 -21.88 -2.46 4.61
CA VAL A 401 -21.40 -1.14 4.21
C VAL A 401 -21.86 -0.07 5.18
N ALA A 402 -20.92 0.76 5.64
CA ALA A 402 -21.20 1.96 6.45
C ALA A 402 -21.48 3.20 5.60
N GLY A 403 -20.84 3.30 4.43
CA GLY A 403 -21.01 4.40 3.51
C GLY A 403 -20.16 4.27 2.26
N GLN A 404 -20.45 5.13 1.29
CA GLN A 404 -19.65 5.29 0.08
C GLN A 404 -19.39 6.78 -0.15
N VAL A 405 -18.21 7.11 -0.64
CA VAL A 405 -17.82 8.48 -0.97
C VAL A 405 -17.37 8.54 -2.42
N GLU A 406 -18.08 9.27 -3.24
CA GLU A 406 -17.64 9.56 -4.60
C GLU A 406 -16.49 10.57 -4.56
N ILE A 407 -15.29 10.15 -4.99
CA ILE A 407 -14.08 10.95 -4.90
C ILE A 407 -13.44 11.25 -6.26
N GLY A 408 -13.82 10.53 -7.30
CA GLY A 408 -13.33 10.73 -8.67
C GLY A 408 -12.69 9.49 -9.27
N ALA A 409 -12.09 9.64 -10.44
CA ALA A 409 -11.66 8.52 -11.29
C ALA A 409 -10.33 7.90 -10.86
N GLY A 410 -10.33 6.58 -10.75
CA GLY A 410 -9.15 5.76 -10.47
C GLY A 410 -8.68 5.78 -9.02
N PRO A 411 -9.58 5.63 -8.03
CA PRO A 411 -9.19 5.50 -6.63
C PRO A 411 -8.31 4.26 -6.41
N LEU A 412 -7.20 4.41 -5.65
CA LEU A 412 -6.31 3.28 -5.35
C LEU A 412 -6.08 3.13 -3.85
N HIS A 413 -5.06 3.75 -3.30
CA HIS A 413 -4.65 3.58 -1.90
C HIS A 413 -5.21 4.67 -1.00
N THR A 414 -5.57 4.29 0.22
CA THR A 414 -6.03 5.21 1.26
C THR A 414 -5.05 5.25 2.42
N GLN A 415 -4.80 6.45 2.94
CA GLN A 415 -4.06 6.69 4.18
C GLN A 415 -4.87 7.62 5.06
N TYR A 416 -4.63 7.61 6.36
CA TYR A 416 -5.44 8.32 7.33
C TYR A 416 -4.65 9.35 8.12
N ASP A 417 -5.39 10.29 8.73
CA ASP A 417 -4.87 11.20 9.76
C ASP A 417 -5.58 10.98 11.11
N ALA A 418 -5.10 11.67 12.14
CA ALA A 418 -5.65 11.58 13.49
C ALA A 418 -7.04 12.21 13.64
N ASP A 419 -7.44 13.05 12.70
CA ASP A 419 -8.71 13.78 12.74
C ASP A 419 -9.85 13.01 12.04
N GLY A 420 -9.58 11.78 11.58
CA GLY A 420 -10.55 10.92 10.92
C GLY A 420 -10.80 11.27 9.46
N TYR A 421 -9.81 11.78 8.76
CA TYR A 421 -9.87 11.94 7.32
C TYR A 421 -9.08 10.85 6.62
N GLY A 422 -9.66 10.31 5.55
CA GLY A 422 -9.00 9.48 4.57
C GLY A 422 -8.44 10.33 3.43
N TYR A 423 -7.30 9.90 2.92
CA TYR A 423 -6.63 10.46 1.76
C TYR A 423 -6.44 9.36 0.74
N THR A 424 -7.12 9.46 -0.39
CA THR A 424 -7.08 8.42 -1.42
C THR A 424 -6.44 8.95 -2.69
N SER A 425 -5.52 8.18 -3.26
CA SER A 425 -4.90 8.50 -4.55
C SER A 425 -5.88 8.26 -5.69
N LEU A 426 -5.91 9.19 -6.65
CA LEU A 426 -6.72 9.12 -7.86
C LEU A 426 -5.79 8.97 -9.07
N PHE A 427 -5.54 7.73 -9.45
CA PHE A 427 -4.55 7.37 -10.47
C PHE A 427 -4.85 8.00 -11.84
N LEU A 428 -6.10 7.96 -12.28
CA LEU A 428 -6.52 8.51 -13.57
C LEU A 428 -6.57 10.03 -13.57
N GLU A 429 -6.96 10.65 -12.45
CA GLU A 429 -7.01 12.11 -12.34
C GLU A 429 -5.68 12.74 -11.96
N SER A 430 -4.68 11.96 -11.56
CA SER A 430 -3.41 12.49 -11.03
C SER A 430 -3.64 13.45 -9.85
N ALA A 431 -4.45 13.03 -8.90
CA ALA A 431 -4.88 13.82 -7.75
C ALA A 431 -4.90 12.99 -6.47
N VAL A 432 -4.99 13.65 -5.34
CA VAL A 432 -5.32 13.06 -4.04
C VAL A 432 -6.62 13.67 -3.56
N ALA A 433 -7.58 12.83 -3.20
CA ALA A 433 -8.81 13.25 -2.56
C ALA A 433 -8.69 13.13 -1.04
N LYS A 434 -9.16 14.16 -0.32
CA LYS A 434 -9.39 14.13 1.12
C LYS A 434 -10.88 13.95 1.36
N TRP A 435 -11.26 13.00 2.19
CA TRP A 435 -12.64 12.71 2.54
C TRP A 435 -12.76 12.33 4.02
N SER A 436 -13.95 12.43 4.59
CA SER A 436 -14.20 12.20 6.02
C SER A 436 -14.69 10.79 6.29
N LEU A 437 -14.20 10.17 7.37
CA LEU A 437 -14.77 8.98 7.97
C LEU A 437 -16.11 9.32 8.66
N GLY A 438 -16.87 8.29 9.04
CA GLY A 438 -18.06 8.40 9.87
C GLY A 438 -17.77 8.48 11.37
N PRO A 439 -18.78 8.26 12.22
CA PRO A 439 -18.61 8.22 13.67
C PRO A 439 -17.48 7.27 14.12
N PRO A 440 -16.74 7.59 15.18
CA PRO A 440 -16.90 8.74 16.08
C PRO A 440 -16.22 10.03 15.59
N TYR A 441 -15.60 10.05 14.41
CA TYR A 441 -14.85 11.21 13.93
C TYR A 441 -15.77 12.32 13.39
N HIS A 442 -16.71 11.94 12.52
CA HIS A 442 -17.63 12.88 11.90
C HIS A 442 -19.05 12.32 11.93
N GLU A 443 -20.03 13.21 12.17
CA GLU A 443 -21.43 12.84 12.30
C GLU A 443 -22.32 13.62 11.31
N GLY A 444 -23.51 13.08 11.04
CA GLY A 444 -24.52 13.70 10.20
C GLY A 444 -23.98 14.04 8.81
N ASP A 445 -24.22 15.26 8.37
CA ASP A 445 -23.83 15.73 7.04
C ASP A 445 -22.32 15.84 6.81
N LYS A 446 -21.52 15.68 7.88
CA LYS A 446 -20.06 15.71 7.79
C LYS A 446 -19.46 14.31 7.64
N ALA A 447 -20.21 13.25 7.88
CA ALA A 447 -19.75 11.87 7.75
C ALA A 447 -19.74 11.43 6.28
N PHE A 448 -18.70 10.71 5.88
CA PHE A 448 -18.56 10.11 4.54
C PHE A 448 -18.74 11.13 3.40
N LYS A 449 -17.95 12.21 3.44
CA LYS A 449 -18.01 13.29 2.45
C LYS A 449 -16.65 13.58 1.84
N LEU A 450 -16.63 13.85 0.55
CA LEU A 450 -15.49 14.47 -0.10
C LEU A 450 -15.29 15.88 0.49
N VAL A 451 -14.08 16.16 0.97
CA VAL A 451 -13.72 17.43 1.61
C VAL A 451 -12.93 18.32 0.68
N ASP A 452 -11.96 17.75 -0.01
CA ASP A 452 -11.05 18.48 -0.90
C ASP A 452 -10.35 17.55 -1.89
N LYS A 453 -9.84 18.12 -2.96
CA LYS A 453 -9.05 17.41 -3.96
C LYS A 453 -7.88 18.28 -4.41
N ILE A 454 -6.70 17.69 -4.45
CA ILE A 454 -5.49 18.39 -4.88
C ILE A 454 -4.81 17.63 -6.02
N SER A 455 -4.51 18.34 -7.11
CA SER A 455 -3.71 17.77 -8.20
C SER A 455 -2.28 17.54 -7.78
N VAL A 456 -1.75 16.39 -8.19
CA VAL A 456 -0.39 15.94 -7.95
C VAL A 456 0.30 15.58 -9.26
N HIS A 457 1.48 14.99 -9.22
CA HIS A 457 2.12 14.52 -10.43
C HIS A 457 1.37 13.34 -11.08
N TYR A 458 1.70 13.11 -12.32
CA TYR A 458 1.09 12.14 -13.22
C TYR A 458 1.08 10.71 -12.63
N ASN A 459 -0.06 10.04 -12.77
CA ASN A 459 -0.31 8.66 -12.34
C ASN A 459 0.13 8.36 -10.91
N ILE A 460 -0.45 9.07 -9.96
CA ILE A 460 -0.28 8.78 -8.54
C ILE A 460 -0.74 7.35 -8.22
N GLY A 461 0.07 6.59 -7.51
CA GLY A 461 -0.31 5.27 -7.00
C GLY A 461 -0.32 5.27 -5.49
N HIS A 462 0.83 5.07 -4.88
CA HIS A 462 0.96 4.91 -3.43
C HIS A 462 0.96 6.23 -2.68
N LEU A 463 0.46 6.20 -1.46
CA LEU A 463 0.46 7.29 -0.50
C LEU A 463 1.12 6.84 0.80
N ALA A 464 1.64 7.79 1.55
CA ALA A 464 2.04 7.59 2.93
C ALA A 464 1.75 8.85 3.75
N THR A 465 1.07 8.69 4.87
CA THR A 465 0.99 9.67 5.95
C THR A 465 1.81 9.18 7.15
N ALA A 466 2.12 10.06 8.09
CA ALA A 466 2.87 9.64 9.25
C ALA A 466 2.00 8.71 10.13
N HIS A 467 2.44 7.45 10.25
CA HIS A 467 1.75 6.38 10.97
C HIS A 467 0.30 6.10 10.49
N GLY A 468 0.02 6.41 9.21
CA GLY A 468 -1.34 6.38 8.67
C GLY A 468 -1.99 5.00 8.61
N ASP A 469 -1.20 3.93 8.64
CA ASP A 469 -1.69 2.55 8.68
C ASP A 469 -1.85 2.02 10.11
N THR A 470 -1.49 2.80 11.13
CA THR A 470 -1.52 2.39 12.54
C THR A 470 -2.79 2.87 13.26
N MET A 471 -2.94 2.49 14.52
CA MET A 471 -3.99 3.03 15.39
C MET A 471 -3.68 4.45 15.88
N LYS A 472 -2.49 4.97 15.63
CA LYS A 472 -1.99 6.25 16.16
C LYS A 472 -1.42 7.16 15.05
N PRO A 473 -2.18 7.44 13.99
CA PRO A 473 -1.71 8.33 12.95
C PRO A 473 -1.41 9.72 13.52
N HIS A 474 -0.35 10.34 13.03
CA HIS A 474 0.02 11.69 13.40
C HIS A 474 0.82 12.36 12.27
N GLY A 475 1.21 13.61 12.49
CA GLY A 475 2.09 14.30 11.55
C GLY A 475 1.40 15.31 10.66
N LYS A 476 2.16 15.85 9.70
CA LYS A 476 1.79 17.03 8.92
C LYS A 476 1.97 16.85 7.43
N TYR A 477 2.49 15.68 7.03
CA TYR A 477 2.88 15.43 5.66
C TYR A 477 2.15 14.23 5.09
N LEU A 478 1.72 14.37 3.85
CA LEU A 478 1.34 13.27 3.00
C LEU A 478 2.33 13.22 1.85
N VAL A 479 2.88 12.05 1.60
CA VAL A 479 3.75 11.78 0.45
C VAL A 479 2.94 11.03 -0.59
N ALA A 480 2.98 11.53 -1.80
CA ALA A 480 2.35 10.93 -2.96
C ALA A 480 3.43 10.41 -3.92
N LEU A 481 3.38 9.13 -4.25
CA LEU A 481 4.36 8.46 -5.10
C LEU A 481 3.77 8.21 -6.49
N ASN A 482 4.46 8.69 -7.52
CA ASN A 482 4.07 8.48 -8.90
C ASN A 482 4.46 7.09 -9.39
N LYS A 483 3.53 6.38 -10.00
CA LYS A 483 3.69 4.98 -10.35
C LYS A 483 4.46 4.77 -11.66
N TRP A 484 4.27 5.62 -12.66
CA TRP A 484 4.80 5.40 -14.03
C TRP A 484 5.46 6.62 -14.67
N SER A 485 5.95 7.55 -13.88
CA SER A 485 6.40 8.85 -14.40
C SER A 485 7.78 8.82 -15.05
N ILE A 486 8.60 7.79 -14.85
CA ILE A 486 9.97 7.73 -15.37
C ILE A 486 10.10 6.80 -16.56
N ASP A 487 9.93 5.50 -16.35
CA ASP A 487 10.40 4.51 -17.32
C ASP A 487 9.57 4.44 -18.60
N ARG A 488 8.26 4.64 -18.48
CA ARG A 488 7.34 4.40 -19.58
C ARG A 488 6.87 5.66 -20.28
N PHE A 489 6.99 6.80 -19.64
CA PHE A 489 6.40 8.06 -20.11
C PHE A 489 7.40 9.22 -20.13
N THR A 490 8.67 8.94 -20.36
CA THR A 490 9.75 9.93 -20.39
C THR A 490 9.44 11.12 -21.30
N ASN A 491 8.72 10.88 -22.40
CA ASN A 491 8.38 11.89 -23.39
C ASN A 491 6.94 12.41 -23.29
N VAL A 492 6.11 11.86 -22.41
CA VAL A 492 4.68 12.20 -22.29
C VAL A 492 4.23 12.49 -20.87
N GLY A 493 5.00 12.08 -19.88
CA GLY A 493 4.74 12.35 -18.49
C GLY A 493 5.39 13.64 -17.99
N PRO A 494 5.18 14.02 -16.74
CA PRO A 494 5.90 15.11 -16.12
C PRO A 494 7.39 14.82 -16.13
N LEU A 495 8.18 15.86 -16.22
CA LEU A 495 9.63 15.75 -16.29
C LEU A 495 10.18 14.98 -15.10
N MET A 496 11.05 14.02 -15.40
CA MET A 496 11.76 13.24 -14.40
C MET A 496 12.53 14.13 -13.43
N GLY A 497 12.46 13.80 -12.16
CA GLY A 497 13.25 14.47 -11.14
C GLY A 497 12.96 15.95 -10.97
N ALA A 498 12.06 16.51 -11.71
CA ALA A 498 11.61 17.86 -11.51
C ALA A 498 10.63 17.88 -10.35
N ALA A 499 11.12 17.82 -9.14
CA ALA A 499 10.41 18.33 -7.97
C ALA A 499 10.25 19.86 -8.07
N SER A 500 9.98 20.40 -9.25
CA SER A 500 9.61 21.78 -9.43
C SER A 500 8.10 21.88 -9.37
N SER A 501 7.59 21.99 -8.17
CA SER A 501 6.22 22.40 -7.91
C SER A 501 6.03 23.86 -8.36
N ARG A 502 5.71 24.11 -9.59
CA ARG A 502 4.98 25.30 -9.96
C ARG A 502 3.50 25.03 -9.73
N SER A 503 3.06 25.01 -8.50
CA SER A 503 1.64 25.10 -8.18
C SER A 503 1.21 26.54 -8.37
N ARG A 504 0.41 26.82 -9.40
CA ARG A 504 -0.38 28.04 -9.45
C ARG A 504 -1.35 28.01 -8.26
N ALA A 505 -1.35 29.09 -7.51
CA ALA A 505 -2.12 29.26 -6.29
C ALA A 505 -3.63 29.07 -6.54
N GLY A 506 -4.20 28.01 -6.02
CA GLY A 506 -5.60 27.89 -5.66
C GLY A 506 -5.73 28.00 -4.14
N ARG A 507 -6.81 28.57 -3.65
CA ARG A 507 -7.08 28.86 -2.23
C ARG A 507 -6.79 27.64 -1.36
N ARG A 508 -6.03 27.84 -0.28
CA ARG A 508 -5.60 26.80 0.66
C ARG A 508 -6.71 26.37 1.59
N PRO A 509 -6.95 25.08 1.81
CA PRO A 509 -7.54 24.58 3.04
C PRO A 509 -6.52 24.68 4.18
N ARG A 510 -6.96 25.02 5.37
CA ARG A 510 -6.17 24.86 6.60
C ARG A 510 -6.13 23.36 6.89
N GLY A 511 -4.95 22.75 6.86
CA GLY A 511 -4.77 21.33 7.09
C GLY A 511 -3.50 20.80 6.44
N MET A 512 -3.42 19.52 6.28
CA MET A 512 -2.31 18.74 5.77
C MET A 512 -1.69 19.32 4.49
N ARG A 513 -0.36 19.31 4.43
CA ARG A 513 0.40 19.77 3.27
C ARG A 513 0.83 18.58 2.44
N VAL A 514 0.43 18.58 1.19
CA VAL A 514 0.90 17.58 0.22
C VAL A 514 2.28 17.98 -0.28
N ARG A 515 3.22 17.04 -0.26
CA ARG A 515 4.54 17.17 -0.90
C ARG A 515 4.76 16.00 -1.83
N PHE A 516 5.42 16.28 -2.92
CA PHE A 516 5.72 15.31 -3.95
C PHE A 516 7.14 14.78 -3.75
N SER A 517 7.34 13.48 -3.85
CA SER A 517 8.65 12.87 -4.00
C SER A 517 8.93 12.59 -5.47
N ALA A 518 10.19 12.58 -5.83
CA ALA A 518 10.61 11.98 -7.08
C ALA A 518 10.16 10.51 -7.11
N SER A 519 9.73 10.05 -8.28
CA SER A 519 9.33 8.66 -8.48
C SER A 519 10.41 7.70 -8.01
N ALA A 520 10.03 6.78 -7.15
CA ALA A 520 10.70 5.52 -7.09
C ALA A 520 10.12 4.65 -8.20
N THR A 521 10.96 4.21 -9.11
CA THR A 521 10.64 3.30 -10.23
C THR A 521 10.26 1.93 -9.73
#